data_a280e68b23f83ba5243002c2241be91e
#
_entry.id   a280e68b23f83ba5243002c2241be91e
#
_cell.length_a   1.000
_cell.length_b   1.000
_cell.length_c   1.000
_cell.angle_alpha   90.00
_cell.angle_beta   90.00
_cell.angle_gamma   90.00
#
_symmetry.space_group_name_H-M   'P 1'
#
loop_
_entity.id
_entity.type
_entity.pdbx_description
1 polymer ?
#
loop_
_entity_poly.entity_id
_entity_poly.type
_entity_poly.pdbx_seq_one_letter_code
_entity_poly.pdbx_strand_id
1 'polypeptide(L)'
;MRKFFSYVVPAVIGMLVTSLYIVVDGMFVGKGVGSNALAAVNIAFPPNLIATALGLIISVGGSTLVAMNLGAGKKQEAINKFNESILFLIVVAIGLFMVGVFFSKPIAYALGAPDSLIEDVYNYIRFCFMFSIPLVLSQGLNCFLRNDGAPKLAMYAMIAGALTNILLDYIFIFIFKWGVIGAAIATGLGELVSMAIAIVYFLSGKGILRFKRCKISFKAIKDITIIGFPAFLTECTIAIVTMAFNMVILKRIGENGAATYSIINYTLTVINMIIVGISQGMQPLLSFHHGAGEEDKIKYYYSLSIKSVLIAAFANYFIFLLFGKWIISFFTTDMDLINTTYHALKIFSLGTFFAGINIIKAAYFQSIEMCKISTAICVFRGFLATQISLFILPRIIGDNGIWLSNLGGELLVFLVVMVGHMNYKREFSSLTNK
;
A
#
# COMPACT_ATOMS: atom_id res chain seq x y z
N MET A 1 -21.61 -8.08 -11.41
CA MET A 1 -21.23 -8.55 -10.08
C MET A 1 -20.17 -9.66 -10.13
N ARG A 2 -20.38 -10.79 -10.81
CA ARG A 2 -19.42 -11.92 -10.87
C ARG A 2 -18.01 -11.48 -11.35
N LYS A 3 -17.92 -10.65 -12.41
CA LYS A 3 -16.63 -10.13 -12.92
C LYS A 3 -15.91 -9.25 -11.90
N PHE A 4 -16.61 -8.43 -11.12
CA PHE A 4 -16.03 -7.61 -10.05
C PHE A 4 -15.37 -8.50 -8.99
N PHE A 5 -16.09 -9.45 -8.44
CA PHE A 5 -15.55 -10.32 -7.40
C PHE A 5 -14.42 -11.24 -7.89
N SER A 6 -14.41 -11.60 -9.19
CA SER A 6 -13.27 -12.37 -9.75
C SER A 6 -11.96 -11.59 -9.81
N TYR A 7 -11.99 -10.26 -9.68
CA TYR A 7 -10.80 -9.40 -9.57
C TYR A 7 -10.52 -9.01 -8.11
N VAL A 8 -11.55 -8.60 -7.39
CA VAL A 8 -11.41 -8.07 -6.03
C VAL A 8 -11.05 -9.15 -5.02
N VAL A 9 -11.72 -10.31 -5.05
CA VAL A 9 -11.44 -11.37 -4.07
C VAL A 9 -9.98 -11.88 -4.15
N PRO A 10 -9.43 -12.21 -5.35
CA PRO A 10 -8.03 -12.55 -5.45
C PRO A 10 -7.08 -11.44 -4.98
N ALA A 11 -7.38 -10.17 -5.28
CA ALA A 11 -6.55 -9.06 -4.83
C ALA A 11 -6.57 -8.93 -3.29
N VAL A 12 -7.75 -9.03 -2.66
CA VAL A 12 -7.88 -9.00 -1.20
C VAL A 12 -7.15 -10.16 -0.54
N ILE A 13 -7.29 -11.39 -1.06
CA ILE A 13 -6.56 -12.56 -0.52
C ILE A 13 -5.05 -12.35 -0.65
N GLY A 14 -4.56 -11.87 -1.80
CA GLY A 14 -3.15 -11.57 -1.99
C GLY A 14 -2.63 -10.56 -0.96
N MET A 15 -3.36 -9.46 -0.74
CA MET A 15 -2.99 -8.43 0.24
C MET A 15 -3.04 -8.94 1.69
N LEU A 16 -4.01 -9.78 2.04
CA LEU A 16 -4.07 -10.41 3.36
C LEU A 16 -2.89 -11.34 3.62
N VAL A 17 -2.49 -12.12 2.62
CA VAL A 17 -1.30 -12.99 2.73
C VAL A 17 -0.02 -12.17 2.84
N THR A 18 0.08 -11.05 2.11
CA THR A 18 1.18 -10.09 2.26
C THR A 18 1.25 -9.53 3.68
N SER A 19 0.12 -9.12 4.24
CA SER A 19 0.04 -8.66 5.63
C SER A 19 0.51 -9.73 6.62
N LEU A 20 0.11 -10.97 6.41
CA LEU A 20 0.47 -12.09 7.28
C LEU A 20 1.98 -12.34 7.28
N TYR A 21 2.61 -12.38 6.10
CA TYR A 21 4.05 -12.63 6.05
C TYR A 21 4.85 -11.49 6.72
N ILE A 22 4.45 -10.22 6.56
CA ILE A 22 5.11 -9.08 7.23
C ILE A 22 5.08 -9.25 8.76
N VAL A 23 3.96 -9.71 9.31
CA VAL A 23 3.84 -9.96 10.76
C VAL A 23 4.72 -11.13 11.17
N VAL A 24 4.73 -12.22 10.40
CA VAL A 24 5.54 -13.42 10.69
C VAL A 24 7.03 -13.11 10.61
N ASP A 25 7.48 -12.36 9.58
CA ASP A 25 8.85 -11.90 9.42
C ASP A 25 9.31 -11.09 10.64
N GLY A 26 8.53 -10.08 11.05
CA GLY A 26 8.83 -9.30 12.25
C GLY A 26 8.90 -10.16 13.52
N MET A 27 8.03 -11.18 13.66
CA MET A 27 8.06 -12.13 14.78
C MET A 27 9.33 -13.01 14.75
N PHE A 28 9.75 -13.46 13.58
CA PHE A 28 10.94 -14.29 13.42
C PHE A 28 12.21 -13.51 13.71
N VAL A 29 12.32 -12.27 13.19
CA VAL A 29 13.43 -11.37 13.53
C VAL A 29 13.47 -11.10 15.03
N GLY A 30 12.34 -10.72 15.64
CA GLY A 30 12.28 -10.42 17.08
C GLY A 30 12.63 -11.59 17.98
N LYS A 31 12.14 -12.82 17.66
CA LYS A 31 12.39 -14.02 18.47
C LYS A 31 13.72 -14.72 18.13
N GLY A 32 14.11 -14.71 16.86
CA GLY A 32 15.28 -15.46 16.39
C GLY A 32 16.59 -14.71 16.49
N VAL A 33 16.54 -13.36 16.36
CA VAL A 33 17.75 -12.52 16.39
C VAL A 33 17.79 -11.63 17.64
N GLY A 34 16.64 -11.07 18.05
CA GLY A 34 16.50 -10.27 19.26
C GLY A 34 15.98 -8.87 19.03
N SER A 35 15.80 -8.11 20.13
CA SER A 35 15.21 -6.76 20.11
C SER A 35 16.06 -5.74 19.34
N ASN A 36 17.39 -5.85 19.39
CA ASN A 36 18.31 -4.97 18.67
C ASN A 36 18.14 -5.11 17.15
N ALA A 37 18.01 -6.35 16.67
CA ALA A 37 17.76 -6.63 15.26
C ALA A 37 16.42 -6.07 14.79
N LEU A 38 15.37 -6.20 15.60
CA LEU A 38 14.06 -5.61 15.30
C LEU A 38 14.14 -4.08 15.27
N ALA A 39 14.92 -3.46 16.16
CA ALA A 39 15.17 -2.02 16.14
C ALA A 39 15.92 -1.61 14.86
N ALA A 40 16.92 -2.38 14.43
CA ALA A 40 17.65 -2.13 13.20
C ALA A 40 16.75 -2.19 11.95
N VAL A 41 15.86 -3.21 11.86
CA VAL A 41 14.87 -3.32 10.78
C VAL A 41 13.93 -2.11 10.77
N ASN A 42 13.45 -1.66 11.93
CA ASN A 42 12.58 -0.49 12.03
C ASN A 42 13.28 0.81 11.58
N ILE A 43 14.56 1.00 11.93
CA ILE A 43 15.36 2.15 11.45
C ILE A 43 15.55 2.09 9.93
N ALA A 44 15.71 0.89 9.37
CA ALA A 44 15.89 0.66 7.93
C ALA A 44 14.58 0.70 7.12
N PHE A 45 13.40 0.80 7.78
CA PHE A 45 12.10 0.76 7.10
C PHE A 45 11.84 1.92 6.12
N PRO A 46 12.17 3.21 6.42
CA PRO A 46 11.86 4.31 5.52
C PRO A 46 12.47 4.20 4.11
N PRO A 47 13.73 3.83 3.90
CA PRO A 47 14.28 3.60 2.56
C PRO A 47 13.54 2.51 1.79
N ASN A 48 13.15 1.42 2.44
CA ASN A 48 12.38 0.34 1.82
C ASN A 48 10.98 0.82 1.39
N LEU A 49 10.34 1.64 2.21
CA LEU A 49 9.06 2.26 1.86
C LEU A 49 9.18 3.15 0.62
N ILE A 50 10.25 3.96 0.53
CA ILE A 50 10.51 4.79 -0.65
C ILE A 50 10.73 3.92 -1.89
N ALA A 51 11.50 2.84 -1.78
CA ALA A 51 11.74 1.92 -2.89
C ALA A 51 10.43 1.30 -3.40
N THR A 52 9.57 0.83 -2.49
CA THR A 52 8.23 0.31 -2.78
C THR A 52 7.35 1.38 -3.44
N ALA A 53 7.32 2.59 -2.90
CA ALA A 53 6.52 3.69 -3.41
C ALA A 53 6.94 4.13 -4.82
N LEU A 54 8.25 4.13 -5.13
CA LEU A 54 8.75 4.38 -6.48
C LEU A 54 8.32 3.28 -7.46
N GLY A 55 8.34 2.03 -7.04
CA GLY A 55 7.78 0.92 -7.83
C GLY A 55 6.30 1.11 -8.11
N LEU A 56 5.50 1.57 -7.14
CA LEU A 56 4.06 1.79 -7.26
C LEU A 56 3.73 2.92 -8.24
N ILE A 57 4.52 3.99 -8.34
CA ILE A 57 4.31 5.02 -9.37
C ILE A 57 4.22 4.37 -10.75
N ILE A 58 5.19 3.53 -11.06
CA ILE A 58 5.31 2.96 -12.39
C ILE A 58 4.29 1.82 -12.58
N SER A 59 4.11 1.00 -11.57
CA SER A 59 3.21 -0.15 -11.60
C SER A 59 1.76 0.28 -11.79
N VAL A 60 1.28 1.24 -10.99
CA VAL A 60 -0.09 1.74 -11.05
C VAL A 60 -0.30 2.64 -12.25
N GLY A 61 0.64 3.57 -12.53
CA GLY A 61 0.54 4.46 -13.68
C GLY A 61 0.56 3.70 -15.01
N GLY A 62 1.52 2.78 -15.17
CA GLY A 62 1.64 1.95 -16.36
C GLY A 62 0.45 1.00 -16.54
N SER A 63 0.00 0.37 -15.46
CA SER A 63 -1.15 -0.55 -15.51
C SER A 63 -2.46 0.16 -15.86
N THR A 64 -2.66 1.40 -15.41
CA THR A 64 -3.81 2.22 -15.77
C THR A 64 -3.81 2.49 -17.28
N LEU A 65 -2.68 2.96 -17.85
CA LEU A 65 -2.54 3.19 -19.30
C LEU A 65 -2.76 1.93 -20.12
N VAL A 66 -2.22 0.79 -19.68
CA VAL A 66 -2.43 -0.51 -20.33
C VAL A 66 -3.89 -0.89 -20.34
N ALA A 67 -4.58 -0.84 -19.19
CA ALA A 67 -5.98 -1.20 -19.08
C ALA A 67 -6.88 -0.32 -19.96
N MET A 68 -6.62 0.97 -20.00
CA MET A 68 -7.36 1.92 -20.86
C MET A 68 -7.18 1.63 -22.35
N ASN A 69 -5.94 1.39 -22.79
CA ASN A 69 -5.69 1.03 -24.19
C ASN A 69 -6.33 -0.31 -24.57
N LEU A 70 -6.36 -1.29 -23.64
CA LEU A 70 -7.09 -2.53 -23.86
C LEU A 70 -8.60 -2.30 -23.96
N GLY A 71 -9.16 -1.43 -23.13
CA GLY A 71 -10.57 -1.02 -23.18
C GLY A 71 -10.93 -0.31 -24.46
N ALA A 72 -10.07 0.58 -24.97
CA ALA A 72 -10.22 1.27 -26.23
C ALA A 72 -10.01 0.37 -27.47
N GLY A 73 -9.72 -0.92 -27.29
CA GLY A 73 -9.43 -1.86 -28.39
C GLY A 73 -8.03 -1.71 -29.01
N LYS A 74 -7.20 -0.81 -28.48
CA LYS A 74 -5.85 -0.49 -28.98
C LYS A 74 -4.79 -1.45 -28.44
N LYS A 75 -4.89 -2.74 -28.80
CA LYS A 75 -4.04 -3.81 -28.27
C LYS A 75 -2.55 -3.54 -28.45
N GLN A 76 -2.12 -3.00 -29.61
CA GLN A 76 -0.71 -2.74 -29.87
C GLN A 76 -0.17 -1.61 -28.98
N GLU A 77 -0.96 -0.56 -28.74
CA GLU A 77 -0.59 0.52 -27.83
C GLU A 77 -0.51 0.01 -26.37
N ALA A 78 -1.43 -0.86 -25.96
CA ALA A 78 -1.38 -1.52 -24.65
C ALA A 78 -0.08 -2.31 -24.47
N ILE A 79 0.33 -3.11 -25.48
CA ILE A 79 1.59 -3.84 -25.46
C ILE A 79 2.79 -2.89 -25.40
N ASN A 80 2.75 -1.77 -26.11
CA ASN A 80 3.82 -0.77 -26.06
C ASN A 80 3.91 -0.15 -24.65
N LYS A 81 2.77 0.28 -24.08
CA LYS A 81 2.73 0.85 -22.72
C LYS A 81 3.18 -0.16 -21.66
N PHE A 82 2.84 -1.43 -21.79
CA PHE A 82 3.36 -2.49 -20.94
C PHE A 82 4.89 -2.55 -20.99
N ASN A 83 5.49 -2.62 -22.18
CA ASN A 83 6.94 -2.75 -22.32
C ASN A 83 7.69 -1.46 -21.91
N GLU A 84 7.13 -0.27 -22.19
CA GLU A 84 7.67 1.00 -21.69
C GLU A 84 7.68 1.03 -20.15
N SER A 85 6.61 0.55 -19.51
CA SER A 85 6.52 0.48 -18.06
C SER A 85 7.51 -0.53 -17.45
N ILE A 86 7.65 -1.71 -18.06
CA ILE A 86 8.63 -2.71 -17.64
C ILE A 86 10.06 -2.17 -17.74
N LEU A 87 10.39 -1.51 -18.85
CA LEU A 87 11.72 -0.91 -19.01
C LEU A 87 11.95 0.20 -17.98
N PHE A 88 10.95 1.02 -17.68
CA PHE A 88 11.05 2.05 -16.64
C PHE A 88 11.22 1.44 -15.25
N LEU A 89 10.47 0.37 -14.91
CA LEU A 89 10.65 -0.40 -13.67
C LEU A 89 12.09 -0.94 -13.54
N ILE A 90 12.65 -1.51 -14.61
CA ILE A 90 14.01 -2.02 -14.62
C ILE A 90 15.03 -0.90 -14.37
N VAL A 91 14.87 0.26 -15.03
CA VAL A 91 15.78 1.40 -14.82
C VAL A 91 15.74 1.90 -13.38
N VAL A 92 14.55 2.04 -12.80
CA VAL A 92 14.40 2.46 -11.40
C VAL A 92 14.96 1.39 -10.46
N ALA A 93 14.69 0.12 -10.71
CA ALA A 93 15.18 -0.98 -9.89
C ALA A 93 16.73 -1.08 -9.91
N ILE A 94 17.36 -0.86 -11.07
CA ILE A 94 18.83 -0.76 -11.18
C ILE A 94 19.34 0.45 -10.39
N GLY A 95 18.66 1.60 -10.49
CA GLY A 95 19.01 2.78 -9.70
C GLY A 95 18.98 2.52 -8.20
N LEU A 96 17.92 1.87 -7.71
CA LEU A 96 17.79 1.45 -6.32
C LEU A 96 18.88 0.44 -5.92
N PHE A 97 19.15 -0.55 -6.75
CA PHE A 97 20.26 -1.50 -6.54
C PHE A 97 21.60 -0.75 -6.36
N MET A 98 21.94 0.19 -7.24
CA MET A 98 23.15 1.00 -7.14
C MET A 98 23.19 1.81 -5.85
N VAL A 99 22.05 2.43 -5.46
CA VAL A 99 21.92 3.13 -4.18
C VAL A 99 22.22 2.20 -3.00
N GLY A 100 21.64 1.01 -3.00
CA GLY A 100 21.89 0.02 -1.94
C GLY A 100 23.33 -0.45 -1.86
N VAL A 101 23.99 -0.66 -3.00
CA VAL A 101 25.38 -1.12 -3.01
C VAL A 101 26.34 -0.01 -2.53
N PHE A 102 26.17 1.23 -3.00
CA PHE A 102 27.15 2.29 -2.77
C PHE A 102 26.80 3.23 -1.61
N PHE A 103 25.53 3.36 -1.24
CA PHE A 103 25.08 4.40 -0.31
C PHE A 103 24.34 3.85 0.94
N SER A 104 24.24 2.54 1.13
CA SER A 104 23.54 1.96 2.30
C SER A 104 24.13 2.43 3.64
N LYS A 105 25.46 2.54 3.75
CA LYS A 105 26.11 2.98 4.98
C LYS A 105 25.90 4.50 5.26
N PRO A 106 26.11 5.42 4.29
CA PRO A 106 25.69 6.81 4.44
C PRO A 106 24.20 6.99 4.78
N ILE A 107 23.31 6.18 4.18
CA ILE A 107 21.89 6.23 4.49
C ILE A 107 21.62 5.80 5.94
N ALA A 108 22.26 4.74 6.43
CA ALA A 108 22.11 4.30 7.82
C ALA A 108 22.51 5.39 8.82
N TYR A 109 23.63 6.11 8.57
CA TYR A 109 24.02 7.26 9.38
C TYR A 109 23.02 8.42 9.30
N ALA A 110 22.53 8.73 8.09
CA ALA A 110 21.55 9.79 7.89
C ALA A 110 20.20 9.51 8.60
N LEU A 111 19.85 8.24 8.79
CA LEU A 111 18.69 7.80 9.55
C LEU A 111 18.90 7.88 11.07
N GLY A 112 20.11 8.25 11.54
CA GLY A 112 20.42 8.35 12.95
C GLY A 112 20.60 6.99 13.63
N ALA A 113 21.03 5.96 12.90
CA ALA A 113 21.33 4.66 13.50
C ALA A 113 22.46 4.81 14.53
N PRO A 114 22.28 4.33 15.78
CA PRO A 114 23.33 4.36 16.79
C PRO A 114 24.49 3.43 16.40
N ASP A 115 25.70 3.73 16.87
CA ASP A 115 26.90 2.97 16.52
C ASP A 115 26.76 1.46 16.82
N SER A 116 26.00 1.10 17.86
CA SER A 116 25.72 -0.29 18.24
C SER A 116 24.85 -1.06 17.24
N LEU A 117 24.08 -0.37 16.39
CA LEU A 117 23.15 -0.96 15.42
C LEU A 117 23.50 -0.63 13.98
N ILE A 118 24.51 0.23 13.75
CA ILE A 118 24.84 0.75 12.42
C ILE A 118 25.10 -0.36 11.40
N GLU A 119 25.76 -1.43 11.84
CA GLU A 119 26.15 -2.54 10.99
C GLU A 119 24.93 -3.37 10.56
N ASP A 120 24.00 -3.64 11.47
CA ASP A 120 22.74 -4.33 11.17
C ASP A 120 21.84 -3.49 10.28
N VAL A 121 21.71 -2.19 10.56
CA VAL A 121 20.90 -1.25 9.73
C VAL A 121 21.45 -1.16 8.31
N TYR A 122 22.76 -0.93 8.17
CA TYR A 122 23.40 -0.84 6.88
C TYR A 122 23.31 -2.14 6.08
N ASN A 123 23.56 -3.28 6.73
CA ASN A 123 23.47 -4.59 6.08
C ASN A 123 22.03 -4.88 5.63
N TYR A 124 21.04 -4.61 6.48
CA TYR A 124 19.63 -4.81 6.11
C TYR A 124 19.24 -3.96 4.90
N ILE A 125 19.55 -2.64 4.89
CA ILE A 125 19.31 -1.76 3.74
C ILE A 125 20.01 -2.31 2.49
N ARG A 126 21.27 -2.66 2.60
CA ARG A 126 22.08 -3.15 1.48
C ARG A 126 21.45 -4.39 0.84
N PHE A 127 21.10 -5.40 1.65
CA PHE A 127 20.53 -6.64 1.13
C PHE A 127 19.11 -6.45 0.60
N CYS A 128 18.26 -5.65 1.25
CA CYS A 128 16.94 -5.30 0.70
C CYS A 128 17.06 -4.64 -0.69
N PHE A 129 17.98 -3.69 -0.85
CA PHE A 129 18.18 -3.00 -2.13
C PHE A 129 18.88 -3.87 -3.19
N MET A 130 19.68 -4.86 -2.80
CA MET A 130 20.20 -5.86 -3.75
C MET A 130 19.08 -6.65 -4.42
N PHE A 131 17.93 -6.81 -3.76
CA PHE A 131 16.73 -7.43 -4.31
C PHE A 131 15.71 -6.41 -4.85
N SER A 132 16.11 -5.17 -5.09
CA SER A 132 15.21 -4.14 -5.66
C SER A 132 14.65 -4.51 -7.03
N ILE A 133 15.38 -5.27 -7.84
CA ILE A 133 14.90 -5.74 -9.15
C ILE A 133 13.67 -6.66 -8.98
N PRO A 134 13.75 -7.79 -8.24
CA PRO A 134 12.57 -8.60 -8.00
C PRO A 134 11.47 -7.85 -7.24
N LEU A 135 11.80 -7.01 -6.26
CA LEU A 135 10.83 -6.23 -5.49
C LEU A 135 9.96 -5.34 -6.41
N VAL A 136 10.59 -4.50 -7.19
CA VAL A 136 9.90 -3.51 -8.04
C VAL A 136 9.19 -4.19 -9.21
N LEU A 137 9.83 -5.18 -9.83
CA LEU A 137 9.23 -5.90 -10.96
C LEU A 137 8.08 -6.81 -10.54
N SER A 138 8.12 -7.49 -9.39
CA SER A 138 7.01 -8.32 -8.92
C SER A 138 5.74 -7.49 -8.74
N GLN A 139 5.86 -6.29 -8.13
CA GLN A 139 4.74 -5.36 -7.97
C GLN A 139 4.11 -4.96 -9.29
N GLY A 140 4.93 -4.53 -10.26
CA GLY A 140 4.47 -4.14 -11.58
C GLY A 140 3.83 -5.29 -12.35
N LEU A 141 4.51 -6.43 -12.42
CA LEU A 141 4.03 -7.61 -13.13
C LEU A 141 2.70 -8.13 -12.54
N ASN A 142 2.53 -8.09 -11.21
CA ASN A 142 1.27 -8.44 -10.57
C ASN A 142 0.11 -7.49 -10.96
N CYS A 143 0.38 -6.19 -11.13
CA CYS A 143 -0.60 -5.24 -11.68
C CYS A 143 -0.95 -5.58 -13.13
N PHE A 144 0.04 -5.90 -13.96
CA PHE A 144 -0.17 -6.25 -15.37
C PHE A 144 -0.86 -7.61 -15.55
N LEU A 145 -0.62 -8.60 -14.68
CA LEU A 145 -1.37 -9.86 -14.66
C LEU A 145 -2.88 -9.62 -14.47
N ARG A 146 -3.25 -8.72 -13.57
CA ARG A 146 -4.66 -8.35 -13.37
C ARG A 146 -5.24 -7.69 -14.61
N ASN A 147 -4.49 -6.81 -15.28
CA ASN A 147 -4.93 -6.15 -16.51
C ASN A 147 -5.07 -7.13 -17.69
N ASP A 148 -4.24 -8.15 -17.75
CA ASP A 148 -4.27 -9.17 -18.80
C ASP A 148 -5.32 -10.28 -18.56
N GLY A 149 -6.18 -10.08 -17.52
CA GLY A 149 -7.28 -11.00 -17.21
C GLY A 149 -6.91 -12.19 -16.35
N ALA A 150 -5.72 -12.18 -15.71
CA ALA A 150 -5.23 -13.25 -14.86
C ALA A 150 -5.13 -12.88 -13.36
N PRO A 151 -6.19 -12.30 -12.71
CA PRO A 151 -6.14 -11.88 -11.31
C PRO A 151 -5.88 -13.02 -10.32
N LYS A 152 -6.33 -14.23 -10.62
CA LYS A 152 -6.04 -15.43 -9.81
C LYS A 152 -4.55 -15.77 -9.84
N LEU A 153 -3.90 -15.63 -10.99
CA LEU A 153 -2.46 -15.90 -11.09
C LEU A 153 -1.64 -14.86 -10.33
N ALA A 154 -2.04 -13.59 -10.37
CA ALA A 154 -1.44 -12.55 -9.52
C ALA A 154 -1.55 -12.91 -8.02
N MET A 155 -2.72 -13.38 -7.57
CA MET A 155 -2.89 -13.88 -6.21
C MET A 155 -1.96 -15.05 -5.89
N TYR A 156 -1.90 -16.07 -6.78
CA TYR A 156 -1.03 -17.23 -6.56
C TYR A 156 0.46 -16.85 -6.54
N ALA A 157 0.89 -15.90 -7.36
CA ALA A 157 2.25 -15.37 -7.35
C ALA A 157 2.58 -14.71 -6.01
N MET A 158 1.67 -13.87 -5.48
CA MET A 158 1.82 -13.26 -4.16
C MET A 158 1.86 -14.29 -3.03
N ILE A 159 0.98 -15.30 -3.06
CA ILE A 159 0.96 -16.39 -2.07
C ILE A 159 2.25 -17.20 -2.12
N ALA A 160 2.71 -17.58 -3.31
CA ALA A 160 3.96 -18.33 -3.47
C ALA A 160 5.16 -17.54 -2.96
N GLY A 161 5.23 -16.23 -3.26
CA GLY A 161 6.25 -15.33 -2.72
C GLY A 161 6.24 -15.27 -1.19
N ALA A 162 5.08 -15.07 -0.60
CA ALA A 162 4.90 -15.00 0.86
C ALA A 162 5.26 -16.32 1.56
N LEU A 163 4.84 -17.46 1.02
CA LEU A 163 5.20 -18.78 1.57
C LEU A 163 6.70 -19.04 1.47
N THR A 164 7.31 -18.64 0.35
CA THR A 164 8.78 -18.74 0.17
C THR A 164 9.51 -17.87 1.20
N ASN A 165 9.07 -16.63 1.40
CA ASN A 165 9.63 -15.74 2.41
C ASN A 165 9.56 -16.38 3.81
N ILE A 166 8.37 -16.80 4.28
CA ILE A 166 8.19 -17.40 5.61
C ILE A 166 9.08 -18.64 5.80
N LEU A 167 9.15 -19.51 4.77
CA LEU A 167 9.98 -20.70 4.83
C LEU A 167 11.48 -20.37 4.93
N LEU A 168 11.93 -19.43 4.10
CA LEU A 168 13.33 -19.02 4.07
C LEU A 168 13.72 -18.20 5.29
N ASP A 169 12.84 -17.37 5.84
CA ASP A 169 13.05 -16.68 7.11
C ASP A 169 13.32 -17.69 8.23
N TYR A 170 12.50 -18.72 8.33
CA TYR A 170 12.74 -19.78 9.32
C TYR A 170 14.13 -20.43 9.12
N ILE A 171 14.49 -20.79 7.90
CA ILE A 171 15.78 -21.44 7.59
C ILE A 171 16.95 -20.49 7.86
N PHE A 172 16.89 -19.25 7.39
CA PHE A 172 18.02 -18.33 7.47
C PHE A 172 18.22 -17.75 8.87
N ILE A 173 17.12 -17.50 9.60
CA ILE A 173 17.19 -16.92 10.94
C ILE A 173 17.48 -18.00 11.99
N PHE A 174 16.76 -19.13 11.99
CA PHE A 174 16.84 -20.11 13.09
C PHE A 174 17.86 -21.23 12.81
N ILE A 175 18.02 -21.69 11.55
CA ILE A 175 18.93 -22.78 11.20
C ILE A 175 20.32 -22.24 10.88
N PHE A 176 20.42 -21.28 9.93
CA PHE A 176 21.70 -20.73 9.50
C PHE A 176 22.19 -19.57 10.38
N LYS A 177 21.33 -18.98 11.19
CA LYS A 177 21.63 -17.87 12.11
C LYS A 177 22.23 -16.63 11.42
N TRP A 178 21.73 -16.31 10.22
CA TRP A 178 22.19 -15.16 9.43
C TRP A 178 21.62 -13.83 9.93
N GLY A 179 20.79 -13.83 10.99
CA GLY A 179 20.25 -12.60 11.60
C GLY A 179 19.40 -11.78 10.63
N VAL A 180 19.54 -10.46 10.70
CA VAL A 180 18.79 -9.51 9.84
C VAL A 180 19.09 -9.66 8.36
N ILE A 181 20.29 -10.12 8.00
CA ILE A 181 20.67 -10.39 6.61
C ILE A 181 19.83 -11.52 6.06
N GLY A 182 19.60 -12.57 6.88
CA GLY A 182 18.75 -13.70 6.52
C GLY A 182 17.33 -13.27 6.16
N ALA A 183 16.73 -12.41 7.00
CA ALA A 183 15.41 -11.84 6.76
C ALA A 183 15.34 -11.04 5.43
N ALA A 184 16.33 -10.17 5.19
CA ALA A 184 16.39 -9.38 3.96
C ALA A 184 16.50 -10.26 2.69
N ILE A 185 17.32 -11.31 2.75
CA ILE A 185 17.49 -12.27 1.64
C ILE A 185 16.21 -13.09 1.42
N ALA A 186 15.57 -13.55 2.49
CA ALA A 186 14.32 -14.31 2.40
C ALA A 186 13.21 -13.50 1.76
N THR A 187 13.05 -12.23 2.15
CA THR A 187 12.11 -11.29 1.54
C THR A 187 12.42 -11.11 0.05
N GLY A 188 13.67 -10.87 -0.30
CA GLY A 188 14.09 -10.71 -1.69
C GLY A 188 13.85 -11.96 -2.56
N LEU A 189 14.08 -13.17 -2.03
CA LEU A 189 13.81 -14.42 -2.72
C LEU A 189 12.30 -14.70 -2.85
N GLY A 190 11.50 -14.32 -1.88
CA GLY A 190 10.03 -14.34 -1.99
C GLY A 190 9.54 -13.50 -3.17
N GLU A 191 10.03 -12.26 -3.28
CA GLU A 191 9.70 -11.37 -4.41
C GLU A 191 10.23 -11.93 -5.75
N LEU A 192 11.38 -12.58 -5.75
CA LEU A 192 11.94 -13.26 -6.94
C LEU A 192 11.01 -14.38 -7.43
N VAL A 193 10.45 -15.18 -6.53
CA VAL A 193 9.48 -16.24 -6.88
C VAL A 193 8.21 -15.63 -7.46
N SER A 194 7.66 -14.60 -6.84
CA SER A 194 6.48 -13.88 -7.35
C SER A 194 6.73 -13.31 -8.75
N MET A 195 7.87 -12.65 -8.95
CA MET A 195 8.30 -12.11 -10.23
C MET A 195 8.45 -13.22 -11.28
N ALA A 196 9.10 -14.34 -10.94
CA ALA A 196 9.34 -15.46 -11.86
C ALA A 196 8.04 -16.07 -12.38
N ILE A 197 7.04 -16.28 -11.51
CA ILE A 197 5.70 -16.76 -11.91
C ILE A 197 5.06 -15.83 -12.93
N ALA A 198 5.13 -14.53 -12.69
CA ALA A 198 4.56 -13.54 -13.60
C ALA A 198 5.31 -13.49 -14.94
N ILE A 199 6.64 -13.55 -14.92
CA ILE A 199 7.47 -13.58 -16.16
C ILE A 199 7.12 -14.81 -17.01
N VAL A 200 7.01 -15.99 -16.40
CA VAL A 200 6.64 -17.24 -17.10
C VAL A 200 5.29 -17.10 -17.80
N TYR A 201 4.32 -16.44 -17.17
CA TYR A 201 3.03 -16.17 -17.81
C TYR A 201 3.18 -15.28 -19.06
N PHE A 202 3.88 -14.15 -18.97
CA PHE A 202 4.05 -13.25 -20.11
C PHE A 202 4.89 -13.84 -21.22
N LEU A 203 5.85 -14.72 -20.91
CA LEU A 203 6.62 -15.47 -21.90
C LEU A 203 5.80 -16.59 -22.57
N SER A 204 4.83 -17.18 -21.86
CA SER A 204 3.98 -18.25 -22.41
C SER A 204 3.02 -17.78 -23.51
N GLY A 205 2.84 -16.46 -23.65
CA GLY A 205 1.97 -15.86 -24.67
C GLY A 205 0.47 -16.15 -24.49
N LYS A 206 0.04 -16.61 -23.31
CA LYS A 206 -1.37 -16.94 -23.01
C LYS A 206 -2.28 -15.71 -23.01
N GLY A 207 -1.73 -14.53 -22.68
CA GLY A 207 -2.45 -13.28 -22.62
C GLY A 207 -2.26 -12.40 -23.87
N ILE A 208 -2.76 -11.16 -23.78
CA ILE A 208 -2.60 -10.12 -24.81
C ILE A 208 -1.22 -9.47 -24.65
N LEU A 209 -0.80 -9.22 -23.41
CA LEU A 209 0.46 -8.55 -23.11
C LEU A 209 1.65 -9.49 -23.35
N ARG A 210 2.67 -8.99 -24.04
CA ARG A 210 3.87 -9.76 -24.40
C ARG A 210 5.10 -8.89 -24.32
N PHE A 211 6.23 -9.47 -23.95
CA PHE A 211 7.51 -8.78 -24.01
C PHE A 211 7.90 -8.51 -25.46
N LYS A 212 8.13 -7.24 -25.77
CA LYS A 212 8.66 -6.78 -27.06
C LYS A 212 9.74 -5.75 -26.81
N ARG A 213 10.71 -5.69 -27.73
CA ARG A 213 11.69 -4.59 -27.71
C ARG A 213 10.99 -3.27 -27.92
N CYS A 214 11.22 -2.33 -27.02
CA CYS A 214 10.71 -0.98 -27.10
C CYS A 214 11.81 0.02 -26.74
N LYS A 215 11.60 1.27 -27.11
CA LYS A 215 12.36 2.42 -26.61
C LYS A 215 11.45 3.20 -25.69
N ILE A 216 11.94 3.56 -24.51
CA ILE A 216 11.17 4.41 -23.62
C ILE A 216 11.23 5.85 -24.15
N SER A 217 10.08 6.51 -24.22
CA SER A 217 9.99 7.91 -24.57
C SER A 217 9.85 8.76 -23.30
N PHE A 218 10.37 9.98 -23.32
CA PHE A 218 10.18 10.93 -22.22
C PHE A 218 8.70 11.20 -21.93
N LYS A 219 7.86 11.20 -23.00
CA LYS A 219 6.41 11.31 -22.87
C LYS A 219 5.83 10.14 -22.08
N ALA A 220 6.26 8.90 -22.34
CA ALA A 220 5.79 7.73 -21.60
C ALA A 220 6.15 7.80 -20.14
N ILE A 221 7.40 8.18 -19.80
CA ILE A 221 7.82 8.38 -18.42
C ILE A 221 6.92 9.40 -17.72
N LYS A 222 6.69 10.55 -18.36
CA LYS A 222 5.85 11.62 -17.83
C LYS A 222 4.41 11.14 -17.57
N ASP A 223 3.78 10.49 -18.56
CA ASP A 223 2.40 10.03 -18.47
C ASP A 223 2.25 8.97 -17.37
N ILE A 224 3.14 7.98 -17.32
CA ILE A 224 3.18 6.95 -16.26
C ILE A 224 3.34 7.59 -14.88
N THR A 225 4.29 8.53 -14.74
CA THR A 225 4.57 9.19 -13.46
C THR A 225 3.37 10.02 -12.99
N ILE A 226 2.75 10.82 -13.87
CA ILE A 226 1.60 11.66 -13.51
C ILE A 226 0.43 10.79 -13.01
N ILE A 227 0.14 9.69 -13.72
CA ILE A 227 -0.96 8.79 -13.35
C ILE A 227 -0.62 7.99 -12.08
N GLY A 228 0.62 7.59 -11.90
CA GLY A 228 1.05 6.79 -10.75
C GLY A 228 1.33 7.60 -9.49
N PHE A 229 1.55 8.92 -9.59
CA PHE A 229 1.96 9.76 -8.46
C PHE A 229 1.01 9.71 -7.24
N PRO A 230 -0.33 9.64 -7.38
CA PRO A 230 -1.22 9.46 -6.24
C PRO A 230 -0.95 8.17 -5.45
N ALA A 231 -0.50 7.10 -6.10
CA ALA A 231 -0.16 5.86 -5.39
C ALA A 231 1.08 6.03 -4.50
N PHE A 232 2.10 6.74 -4.97
CA PHE A 232 3.26 7.15 -4.17
C PHE A 232 2.84 7.96 -2.94
N LEU A 233 1.99 8.95 -3.14
CA LEU A 233 1.51 9.79 -2.04
C LEU A 233 0.70 8.99 -1.02
N THR A 234 -0.03 7.98 -1.45
CA THR A 234 -0.79 7.10 -0.55
C THR A 234 0.15 6.35 0.40
N GLU A 235 1.28 5.83 -0.09
CA GLU A 235 2.30 5.20 0.76
C GLU A 235 2.96 6.20 1.69
N CYS A 236 3.35 7.37 1.19
CA CYS A 236 3.92 8.43 2.02
C CYS A 236 2.96 8.89 3.13
N THR A 237 1.65 8.92 2.85
CA THR A 237 0.62 9.30 3.82
C THR A 237 0.66 8.40 5.05
N ILE A 238 0.83 7.09 4.88
CA ILE A 238 0.88 6.14 6.00
C ILE A 238 2.02 6.51 6.95
N ALA A 239 3.22 6.74 6.43
CA ALA A 239 4.38 7.12 7.24
C ALA A 239 4.18 8.44 7.97
N ILE A 240 3.70 9.47 7.27
CA ILE A 240 3.52 10.83 7.81
C ILE A 240 2.45 10.84 8.90
N VAL A 241 1.33 10.18 8.68
CA VAL A 241 0.23 10.09 9.65
C VAL A 241 0.69 9.32 10.89
N THR A 242 1.38 8.18 10.72
CA THR A 242 1.91 7.39 11.85
C THR A 242 2.90 8.21 12.67
N MET A 243 3.81 8.94 12.02
CA MET A 243 4.78 9.79 12.70
C MET A 243 4.09 10.92 13.50
N ALA A 244 3.09 11.57 12.91
CA ALA A 244 2.34 12.63 13.57
C ALA A 244 1.59 12.14 14.81
N PHE A 245 0.90 11.00 14.72
CA PHE A 245 0.25 10.38 15.87
C PHE A 245 1.26 10.04 16.96
N ASN A 246 2.38 9.39 16.62
CA ASN A 246 3.42 9.04 17.59
C ASN A 246 3.97 10.27 18.32
N MET A 247 4.26 11.36 17.60
CA MET A 247 4.76 12.61 18.22
C MET A 247 3.76 13.21 19.20
N VAL A 248 2.48 13.26 18.85
CA VAL A 248 1.44 13.83 19.73
C VAL A 248 1.18 12.92 20.93
N ILE A 249 1.11 11.63 20.72
CA ILE A 249 0.84 10.62 21.76
C ILE A 249 1.97 10.59 22.78
N LEU A 250 3.23 10.49 22.34
CA LEU A 250 4.39 10.49 23.23
C LEU A 250 4.46 11.76 24.08
N LYS A 251 4.14 12.91 23.50
CA LYS A 251 4.16 14.19 24.23
C LYS A 251 3.02 14.33 25.24
N ARG A 252 1.84 13.73 25.03
CA ARG A 252 0.65 13.94 25.86
C ARG A 252 0.33 12.79 26.81
N ILE A 253 0.50 11.56 26.34
CA ILE A 253 0.12 10.35 27.08
C ILE A 253 1.38 9.59 27.56
N GLY A 254 2.50 9.72 26.83
CA GLY A 254 3.74 9.02 27.11
C GLY A 254 3.80 7.60 26.52
N GLU A 255 4.63 6.74 27.13
CA GLU A 255 4.95 5.41 26.61
C GLU A 255 3.74 4.47 26.53
N ASN A 256 2.84 4.51 27.50
CA ASN A 256 1.61 3.71 27.49
C ASN A 256 0.70 4.07 26.32
N GLY A 257 0.63 5.37 25.97
CA GLY A 257 -0.08 5.83 24.78
C GLY A 257 0.55 5.31 23.49
N ALA A 258 1.87 5.31 23.40
CA ALA A 258 2.58 4.79 22.22
C ALA A 258 2.38 3.26 22.08
N ALA A 259 2.41 2.51 23.18
CA ALA A 259 2.08 1.09 23.20
C ALA A 259 0.63 0.84 22.71
N THR A 260 -0.34 1.62 23.23
CA THR A 260 -1.74 1.61 22.79
C THR A 260 -1.85 1.85 21.28
N TYR A 261 -1.20 2.87 20.75
CA TYR A 261 -1.25 3.21 19.32
C TYR A 261 -0.61 2.12 18.44
N SER A 262 0.49 1.53 18.89
CA SER A 262 1.13 0.42 18.19
C SER A 262 0.20 -0.79 18.06
N ILE A 263 -0.47 -1.19 19.15
CA ILE A 263 -1.44 -2.30 19.12
C ILE A 263 -2.62 -1.97 18.19
N ILE A 264 -3.13 -0.74 18.22
CA ILE A 264 -4.19 -0.28 17.31
C ILE A 264 -3.74 -0.41 15.85
N ASN A 265 -2.54 0.05 15.50
CA ASN A 265 -2.02 -0.04 14.14
C ASN A 265 -1.89 -1.49 13.65
N TYR A 266 -1.34 -2.39 14.46
CA TYR A 266 -1.27 -3.82 14.11
C TYR A 266 -2.67 -4.41 13.89
N THR A 267 -3.61 -4.08 14.76
CA THR A 267 -4.98 -4.58 14.68
C THR A 267 -5.70 -4.06 13.42
N LEU A 268 -5.46 -2.81 13.04
CA LEU A 268 -6.07 -2.20 11.84
C LEU A 268 -5.37 -2.58 10.52
N THR A 269 -4.20 -3.18 10.57
CA THR A 269 -3.48 -3.60 9.35
C THR A 269 -4.33 -4.51 8.47
N VAL A 270 -5.07 -5.44 9.06
CA VAL A 270 -5.93 -6.39 8.33
C VAL A 270 -6.99 -5.67 7.51
N ILE A 271 -7.73 -4.73 8.12
CA ILE A 271 -8.78 -3.98 7.39
C ILE A 271 -8.17 -3.05 6.33
N ASN A 272 -7.03 -2.44 6.60
CA ASN A 272 -6.33 -1.61 5.63
C ASN A 272 -5.92 -2.44 4.40
N MET A 273 -5.42 -3.66 4.57
CA MET A 273 -5.09 -4.56 3.46
C MET A 273 -6.32 -5.01 2.68
N ILE A 274 -7.46 -5.19 3.33
CA ILE A 274 -8.74 -5.45 2.64
C ILE A 274 -9.13 -4.25 1.76
N ILE A 275 -9.06 -3.03 2.28
CA ILE A 275 -9.39 -1.80 1.55
C ILE A 275 -8.46 -1.62 0.33
N VAL A 276 -7.15 -1.80 0.54
CA VAL A 276 -6.15 -1.73 -0.55
C VAL A 276 -6.40 -2.82 -1.59
N GLY A 277 -6.71 -4.05 -1.16
CA GLY A 277 -7.06 -5.15 -2.05
C GLY A 277 -8.31 -4.87 -2.92
N ILE A 278 -9.35 -4.27 -2.32
CA ILE A 278 -10.53 -3.83 -3.07
C ILE A 278 -10.15 -2.76 -4.10
N SER A 279 -9.33 -1.78 -3.71
CA SER A 279 -8.82 -0.73 -4.59
C SER A 279 -8.03 -1.30 -5.77
N GLN A 280 -7.09 -2.20 -5.51
CA GLN A 280 -6.26 -2.84 -6.55
C GLN A 280 -7.05 -3.77 -7.46
N GLY A 281 -8.09 -4.45 -6.96
CA GLY A 281 -8.98 -5.28 -7.77
C GLY A 281 -9.95 -4.47 -8.62
N MET A 282 -10.37 -3.29 -8.15
CA MET A 282 -11.27 -2.38 -8.86
C MET A 282 -10.56 -1.68 -10.02
N GLN A 283 -9.32 -1.23 -9.83
CA GLN A 283 -8.57 -0.37 -10.75
C GLN A 283 -8.53 -0.89 -12.20
N PRO A 284 -8.18 -2.17 -12.49
CA PRO A 284 -8.18 -2.68 -13.87
C PRO A 284 -9.54 -2.59 -14.54
N LEU A 285 -10.62 -2.81 -13.78
CA LEU A 285 -11.98 -2.75 -14.30
C LEU A 285 -12.39 -1.33 -14.66
N LEU A 286 -12.12 -0.37 -13.78
CA LEU A 286 -12.45 1.04 -14.04
C LEU A 286 -11.66 1.60 -15.21
N SER A 287 -10.34 1.38 -15.24
CA SER A 287 -9.47 1.87 -16.31
C SER A 287 -9.83 1.25 -17.67
N PHE A 288 -10.15 -0.04 -17.70
CA PHE A 288 -10.60 -0.70 -18.91
C PHE A 288 -11.91 -0.09 -19.45
N HIS A 289 -12.93 0.05 -18.59
CA HIS A 289 -14.22 0.60 -19.01
C HIS A 289 -14.16 2.11 -19.31
N HIS A 290 -13.20 2.83 -18.69
CA HIS A 290 -12.93 4.21 -19.05
C HIS A 290 -12.37 4.30 -20.48
N GLY A 291 -11.38 3.47 -20.82
CA GLY A 291 -10.87 3.38 -22.18
C GLY A 291 -11.92 2.94 -23.22
N ALA A 292 -12.88 2.13 -22.82
CA ALA A 292 -14.01 1.69 -23.66
C ALA A 292 -15.15 2.72 -23.77
N GLY A 293 -15.12 3.84 -23.03
CA GLY A 293 -16.19 4.84 -23.00
C GLY A 293 -17.47 4.39 -22.29
N GLU A 294 -17.40 3.35 -21.45
CA GLU A 294 -18.57 2.71 -20.81
C GLU A 294 -18.83 3.29 -19.42
N GLU A 295 -19.29 4.54 -19.34
CA GLU A 295 -19.52 5.26 -18.07
C GLU A 295 -20.42 4.54 -17.07
N ASP A 296 -21.48 3.86 -17.51
CA ASP A 296 -22.41 3.16 -16.62
C ASP A 296 -21.74 1.99 -15.91
N LYS A 297 -20.80 1.30 -16.58
CA LYS A 297 -20.01 0.25 -15.94
C LYS A 297 -19.01 0.80 -14.93
N ILE A 298 -18.42 1.98 -15.22
CA ILE A 298 -17.54 2.68 -14.29
C ILE A 298 -18.32 3.01 -13.00
N LYS A 299 -19.49 3.66 -13.13
CA LYS A 299 -20.37 4.00 -11.99
C LYS A 299 -20.80 2.75 -11.21
N TYR A 300 -21.13 1.67 -11.93
CA TYR A 300 -21.53 0.41 -11.31
C TYR A 300 -20.40 -0.22 -10.48
N TYR A 301 -19.19 -0.37 -11.03
CA TYR A 301 -18.06 -0.97 -10.31
C TYR A 301 -17.55 -0.06 -9.17
N TYR A 302 -17.56 1.23 -9.36
CA TYR A 302 -17.26 2.19 -8.28
C TYR A 302 -18.26 2.05 -7.12
N SER A 303 -19.56 2.06 -7.40
CA SER A 303 -20.60 1.87 -6.37
C SER A 303 -20.43 0.55 -5.64
N LEU A 304 -20.11 -0.53 -6.37
CA LEU A 304 -19.88 -1.85 -5.78
C LEU A 304 -18.63 -1.86 -4.88
N SER A 305 -17.58 -1.14 -5.26
CA SER A 305 -16.37 -1.00 -4.43
C SER A 305 -16.65 -0.25 -3.14
N ILE A 306 -17.39 0.87 -3.20
CA ILE A 306 -17.80 1.61 -2.00
C ILE A 306 -18.64 0.73 -1.07
N LYS A 307 -19.60 -0.01 -1.61
CA LYS A 307 -20.42 -0.95 -0.80
C LYS A 307 -19.55 -2.03 -0.16
N SER A 308 -18.61 -2.61 -0.92
CA SER A 308 -17.71 -3.64 -0.39
C SER A 308 -16.82 -3.13 0.73
N VAL A 309 -16.28 -1.92 0.60
CA VAL A 309 -15.46 -1.29 1.65
C VAL A 309 -16.30 -0.98 2.89
N LEU A 310 -17.50 -0.45 2.73
CA LEU A 310 -18.39 -0.17 3.86
C LEU A 310 -18.76 -1.47 4.59
N ILE A 311 -19.11 -2.52 3.86
CA ILE A 311 -19.41 -3.84 4.47
C ILE A 311 -18.19 -4.36 5.24
N ALA A 312 -16.98 -4.26 4.66
CA ALA A 312 -15.75 -4.68 5.33
C ALA A 312 -15.47 -3.85 6.59
N ALA A 313 -15.65 -2.52 6.52
CA ALA A 313 -15.46 -1.63 7.65
C ALA A 313 -16.48 -1.89 8.77
N PHE A 314 -17.76 -2.12 8.43
CA PHE A 314 -18.80 -2.51 9.39
C PHE A 314 -18.48 -3.84 10.06
N ALA A 315 -18.13 -4.86 9.27
CA ALA A 315 -17.77 -6.17 9.80
C ALA A 315 -16.58 -6.07 10.76
N ASN A 316 -15.53 -5.34 10.36
CA ASN A 316 -14.33 -5.12 11.18
C ASN A 316 -14.66 -4.37 12.48
N TYR A 317 -15.45 -3.30 12.41
CA TYR A 317 -15.87 -2.55 13.59
C TYR A 317 -16.66 -3.42 14.57
N PHE A 318 -17.58 -4.24 14.03
CA PHE A 318 -18.37 -5.16 14.85
C PHE A 318 -17.52 -6.26 15.50
N ILE A 319 -16.51 -6.78 14.78
CA ILE A 319 -15.50 -7.69 15.34
C ILE A 319 -14.76 -7.03 16.50
N PHE A 320 -14.37 -5.77 16.38
CA PHE A 320 -13.68 -5.05 17.46
C PHE A 320 -14.60 -4.79 18.67
N LEU A 321 -15.87 -4.54 18.45
CA LEU A 321 -16.83 -4.38 19.54
C LEU A 321 -17.01 -5.69 20.35
N LEU A 322 -17.06 -6.83 19.66
CA LEU A 322 -17.29 -8.12 20.30
C LEU A 322 -16.00 -8.77 20.86
N PHE A 323 -14.94 -8.71 20.10
CA PHE A 323 -13.70 -9.46 20.36
C PHE A 323 -12.48 -8.57 20.60
N GLY A 324 -12.63 -7.24 20.66
CA GLY A 324 -11.50 -6.31 20.74
C GLY A 324 -10.56 -6.56 21.92
N LYS A 325 -11.07 -6.80 23.11
CA LYS A 325 -10.22 -7.14 24.28
C LYS A 325 -9.44 -8.44 24.07
N TRP A 326 -10.08 -9.44 23.51
CA TRP A 326 -9.45 -10.72 23.18
C TRP A 326 -8.35 -10.56 22.11
N ILE A 327 -8.60 -9.77 21.07
CA ILE A 327 -7.58 -9.47 20.06
C ILE A 327 -6.39 -8.73 20.67
N ILE A 328 -6.64 -7.73 21.53
CA ILE A 328 -5.58 -6.97 22.22
C ILE A 328 -4.77 -7.86 23.15
N SER A 329 -5.40 -8.86 23.80
CA SER A 329 -4.70 -9.77 24.72
C SER A 329 -3.63 -10.64 24.05
N PHE A 330 -3.60 -10.74 22.70
CA PHE A 330 -2.47 -11.36 22.00
C PHE A 330 -1.18 -10.51 22.03
N PHE A 331 -1.31 -9.21 22.28
CA PHE A 331 -0.17 -8.27 22.29
C PHE A 331 0.34 -7.95 23.69
N THR A 332 -0.53 -8.03 24.70
CA THR A 332 -0.18 -7.70 26.10
C THR A 332 -1.04 -8.47 27.10
N THR A 333 -0.47 -8.76 28.26
CA THR A 333 -1.17 -9.35 29.40
C THR A 333 -1.59 -8.32 30.44
N ASP A 334 -1.17 -7.06 30.31
CA ASP A 334 -1.51 -5.96 31.21
C ASP A 334 -2.97 -5.55 30.99
N MET A 335 -3.79 -5.76 32.01
CA MET A 335 -5.24 -5.52 31.98
C MET A 335 -5.59 -4.03 31.83
N ASP A 336 -4.78 -3.13 32.40
CA ASP A 336 -5.00 -1.68 32.29
C ASP A 336 -4.70 -1.21 30.87
N LEU A 337 -3.62 -1.69 30.26
CA LEU A 337 -3.28 -1.44 28.87
C LEU A 337 -4.33 -2.04 27.92
N ILE A 338 -4.85 -3.25 28.20
CA ILE A 338 -5.94 -3.86 27.43
C ILE A 338 -7.19 -2.98 27.44
N ASN A 339 -7.61 -2.50 28.62
CA ASN A 339 -8.81 -1.69 28.76
C ASN A 339 -8.66 -0.31 28.06
N THR A 340 -7.51 0.33 28.24
CA THR A 340 -7.19 1.63 27.60
C THR A 340 -7.12 1.49 26.10
N THR A 341 -6.43 0.46 25.60
CA THR A 341 -6.33 0.18 24.15
C THR A 341 -7.69 -0.15 23.56
N TYR A 342 -8.53 -0.91 24.24
CA TYR A 342 -9.87 -1.24 23.77
C TYR A 342 -10.77 0.00 23.65
N HIS A 343 -10.69 0.92 24.62
CA HIS A 343 -11.40 2.19 24.55
C HIS A 343 -10.92 3.02 23.33
N ALA A 344 -9.62 3.18 23.18
CA ALA A 344 -9.00 3.91 22.08
C ALA A 344 -9.31 3.27 20.72
N LEU A 345 -9.26 1.93 20.61
CA LEU A 345 -9.53 1.17 19.37
C LEU A 345 -10.97 1.43 18.87
N LYS A 346 -11.96 1.43 19.76
CA LYS A 346 -13.36 1.70 19.39
C LYS A 346 -13.53 3.09 18.76
N ILE A 347 -12.85 4.09 19.28
CA ILE A 347 -12.91 5.47 18.79
C ILE A 347 -12.13 5.58 17.47
N PHE A 348 -10.91 5.10 17.46
CA PHE A 348 -9.99 5.24 16.31
C PHE A 348 -10.51 4.50 15.07
N SER A 349 -11.11 3.32 15.23
CA SER A 349 -11.62 2.50 14.14
C SER A 349 -12.84 3.09 13.43
N LEU A 350 -13.54 4.06 14.03
CA LEU A 350 -14.59 4.83 13.33
C LEU A 350 -14.05 5.57 12.10
N GLY A 351 -12.80 6.01 12.14
CA GLY A 351 -12.14 6.63 11.00
C GLY A 351 -12.01 5.71 9.78
N THR A 352 -11.97 4.40 9.98
CA THR A 352 -11.81 3.41 8.89
C THR A 352 -12.92 3.45 7.85
N PHE A 353 -14.15 3.84 8.24
CA PHE A 353 -15.27 4.00 7.32
C PHE A 353 -14.99 5.07 6.25
N PHE A 354 -14.56 6.24 6.69
CA PHE A 354 -14.22 7.34 5.79
C PHE A 354 -12.89 7.13 5.09
N ALA A 355 -11.90 6.54 5.76
CA ALA A 355 -10.62 6.17 5.16
C ALA A 355 -10.83 5.25 3.94
N GLY A 356 -11.67 4.23 4.09
CA GLY A 356 -12.01 3.31 3.00
C GLY A 356 -12.67 4.03 1.82
N ILE A 357 -13.64 4.92 2.07
CA ILE A 357 -14.29 5.72 1.03
C ILE A 357 -13.27 6.62 0.33
N ASN A 358 -12.40 7.29 1.08
CA ASN A 358 -11.42 8.23 0.54
C ASN A 358 -10.37 7.51 -0.32
N ILE A 359 -9.89 6.34 0.10
CA ILE A 359 -8.95 5.51 -0.67
C ILE A 359 -9.60 5.05 -1.99
N ILE A 360 -10.83 4.55 -1.95
CA ILE A 360 -11.55 4.14 -3.16
C ILE A 360 -11.82 5.32 -4.09
N LYS A 361 -12.15 6.52 -3.56
CA LYS A 361 -12.32 7.73 -4.36
C LYS A 361 -11.02 8.16 -5.03
N ALA A 362 -9.90 8.15 -4.30
CA ALA A 362 -8.59 8.48 -4.88
C ALA A 362 -8.24 7.52 -6.02
N ALA A 363 -8.39 6.20 -5.79
CA ALA A 363 -8.16 5.18 -6.80
C ALA A 363 -9.13 5.28 -8.00
N TYR A 364 -10.40 5.65 -7.77
CA TYR A 364 -11.36 5.92 -8.83
C TYR A 364 -10.88 7.05 -9.75
N PHE A 365 -10.55 8.22 -9.18
CA PHE A 365 -10.06 9.36 -9.97
C PHE A 365 -8.74 9.05 -10.70
N GLN A 366 -7.87 8.28 -10.08
CA GLN A 366 -6.64 7.80 -10.72
C GLN A 366 -6.94 6.89 -11.91
N SER A 367 -7.90 5.97 -11.77
CA SER A 367 -8.29 5.00 -12.81
C SER A 367 -8.94 5.63 -14.05
N ILE A 368 -9.49 6.85 -13.93
CA ILE A 368 -10.13 7.61 -15.02
C ILE A 368 -9.31 8.85 -15.44
N GLU A 369 -7.99 8.83 -15.21
CA GLU A 369 -7.03 9.90 -15.56
C GLU A 369 -7.27 11.26 -14.89
N MET A 370 -8.15 11.37 -13.92
CA MET A 370 -8.34 12.60 -13.13
C MET A 370 -7.26 12.72 -12.03
N CYS A 371 -5.99 12.59 -12.42
CA CYS A 371 -4.85 12.47 -11.51
C CYS A 371 -4.66 13.67 -10.59
N LYS A 372 -5.00 14.89 -11.06
CA LYS A 372 -4.93 16.11 -10.24
C LYS A 372 -5.86 16.01 -9.01
N ILE A 373 -7.07 15.49 -9.19
CA ILE A 373 -8.03 15.31 -8.09
C ILE A 373 -7.57 14.21 -7.17
N SER A 374 -7.11 13.08 -7.71
CA SER A 374 -6.55 11.99 -6.91
C SER A 374 -5.36 12.44 -6.08
N THR A 375 -4.41 13.18 -6.68
CA THR A 375 -3.26 13.78 -5.99
C THR A 375 -3.71 14.73 -4.88
N ALA A 376 -4.67 15.62 -5.16
CA ALA A 376 -5.19 16.55 -4.16
C ALA A 376 -5.83 15.82 -2.96
N ILE A 377 -6.57 14.73 -3.21
CA ILE A 377 -7.12 13.88 -2.13
C ILE A 377 -6.01 13.30 -1.29
N CYS A 378 -4.97 12.70 -1.90
CA CYS A 378 -3.86 12.08 -1.18
C CYS A 378 -3.05 13.11 -0.37
N VAL A 379 -2.74 14.26 -0.96
CA VAL A 379 -2.03 15.35 -0.27
C VAL A 379 -2.85 15.87 0.92
N PHE A 380 -4.12 16.21 0.68
CA PHE A 380 -4.97 16.74 1.74
C PHE A 380 -5.16 15.73 2.88
N ARG A 381 -5.32 14.45 2.55
CA ARG A 381 -5.45 13.36 3.52
C ARG A 381 -4.20 13.19 4.38
N GLY A 382 -3.02 13.10 3.75
CA GLY A 382 -1.76 12.80 4.44
C GLY A 382 -1.15 13.98 5.16
N PHE A 383 -1.17 15.15 4.54
CA PHE A 383 -0.38 16.29 5.01
C PHE A 383 -1.20 17.35 5.77
N LEU A 384 -2.51 17.42 5.59
CA LEU A 384 -3.31 18.49 6.16
C LEU A 384 -4.42 18.01 7.09
N ALA A 385 -5.35 17.18 6.61
CA ALA A 385 -6.58 16.88 7.33
C ALA A 385 -6.32 16.20 8.69
N THR A 386 -5.45 15.19 8.70
CA THR A 386 -5.06 14.48 9.93
C THR A 386 -4.31 15.40 10.89
N GLN A 387 -3.40 16.26 10.38
CA GLN A 387 -2.63 17.19 11.21
C GLN A 387 -3.54 18.24 11.84
N ILE A 388 -4.49 18.80 11.08
CA ILE A 388 -5.49 19.74 11.57
C ILE A 388 -6.32 19.07 12.69
N SER A 389 -6.78 17.85 12.48
CA SER A 389 -7.53 17.09 13.47
C SER A 389 -6.73 16.85 14.75
N LEU A 390 -5.46 16.41 14.62
CA LEU A 390 -4.55 16.17 15.75
C LEU A 390 -4.18 17.47 16.49
N PHE A 391 -4.22 18.60 15.82
CA PHE A 391 -3.98 19.88 16.46
C PHE A 391 -5.21 20.40 17.23
N ILE A 392 -6.40 20.21 16.69
CA ILE A 392 -7.65 20.81 17.22
C ILE A 392 -8.30 19.89 18.27
N LEU A 393 -8.60 18.63 17.92
CA LEU A 393 -9.42 17.75 18.76
C LEU A 393 -8.82 17.46 20.14
N PRO A 394 -7.50 17.22 20.29
CA PRO A 394 -6.94 17.01 21.62
C PRO A 394 -6.99 18.23 22.53
N ARG A 395 -7.15 19.45 21.99
CA ARG A 395 -7.31 20.67 22.78
C ARG A 395 -8.74 20.87 23.28
N ILE A 396 -9.73 20.31 22.57
CA ILE A 396 -11.16 20.47 22.89
C ILE A 396 -11.64 19.32 23.78
N ILE A 397 -11.23 18.07 23.48
CA ILE A 397 -11.79 16.85 24.06
C ILE A 397 -10.75 16.10 24.92
N GLY A 398 -9.54 16.63 25.09
CA GLY A 398 -8.45 15.96 25.80
C GLY A 398 -7.89 14.75 25.03
N ASP A 399 -7.42 13.72 25.73
CA ASP A 399 -6.73 12.58 25.13
C ASP A 399 -7.63 11.74 24.21
N ASN A 400 -8.93 11.69 24.46
CA ASN A 400 -9.90 11.10 23.54
C ASN A 400 -9.90 11.81 22.16
N GLY A 401 -9.56 13.08 22.11
CA GLY A 401 -9.40 13.84 20.88
C GLY A 401 -8.28 13.32 19.98
N ILE A 402 -7.23 12.71 20.56
CA ILE A 402 -6.17 12.06 19.78
C ILE A 402 -6.77 10.89 18.99
N TRP A 403 -7.51 10.03 19.66
CA TRP A 403 -8.12 8.87 19.02
C TRP A 403 -9.21 9.24 18.01
N LEU A 404 -9.98 10.31 18.29
CA LEU A 404 -10.97 10.86 17.34
C LEU A 404 -10.33 11.56 16.15
N SER A 405 -9.04 11.93 16.21
CA SER A 405 -8.38 12.67 15.11
C SER A 405 -8.28 11.84 13.82
N ASN A 406 -8.25 10.53 13.91
CA ASN A 406 -8.35 9.68 12.72
C ASN A 406 -9.71 9.87 12.02
N LEU A 407 -10.81 9.80 12.76
CA LEU A 407 -12.15 10.06 12.24
C LEU A 407 -12.27 11.49 11.71
N GLY A 408 -11.83 12.49 12.50
CA GLY A 408 -11.90 13.90 12.13
C GLY A 408 -11.15 14.22 10.84
N GLY A 409 -9.93 13.70 10.69
CA GLY A 409 -9.13 13.87 9.47
C GLY A 409 -9.79 13.24 8.25
N GLU A 410 -10.20 11.98 8.34
CA GLU A 410 -10.84 11.28 7.23
C GLU A 410 -12.21 11.87 6.86
N LEU A 411 -12.98 12.35 7.84
CA LEU A 411 -14.26 13.04 7.62
C LEU A 411 -14.04 14.39 6.91
N LEU A 412 -13.03 15.16 7.30
CA LEU A 412 -12.65 16.40 6.62
C LEU A 412 -12.33 16.16 5.14
N VAL A 413 -11.54 15.14 4.83
CA VAL A 413 -11.23 14.74 3.44
C VAL A 413 -12.52 14.40 2.70
N PHE A 414 -13.37 13.57 3.29
CA PHE A 414 -14.64 13.16 2.68
C PHE A 414 -15.53 14.36 2.32
N LEU A 415 -15.67 15.33 3.23
CA LEU A 415 -16.49 16.54 3.03
C LEU A 415 -15.92 17.43 1.92
N VAL A 416 -14.61 17.71 1.95
CA VAL A 416 -13.95 18.54 0.93
C VAL A 416 -14.08 17.90 -0.46
N VAL A 417 -13.89 16.60 -0.57
CA VAL A 417 -14.02 15.87 -1.84
C VAL A 417 -15.48 15.85 -2.33
N MET A 418 -16.45 15.75 -1.42
CA MET A 418 -17.87 15.81 -1.77
C MET A 418 -18.25 17.19 -2.34
N VAL A 419 -17.84 18.26 -1.68
CA VAL A 419 -18.10 19.64 -2.12
C VAL A 419 -17.42 19.92 -3.47
N GLY A 420 -16.16 19.52 -3.62
CA GLY A 420 -15.41 19.65 -4.88
C GLY A 420 -16.07 18.92 -6.05
N HIS A 421 -16.56 17.71 -5.80
CA HIS A 421 -17.26 16.92 -6.84
C HIS A 421 -18.61 17.53 -7.26
N MET A 422 -19.35 18.09 -6.31
CA MET A 422 -20.62 18.77 -6.61
C MET A 422 -20.40 20.05 -7.44
N ASN A 423 -19.38 20.83 -7.13
CA ASN A 423 -19.04 22.04 -7.88
C ASN A 423 -18.61 21.70 -9.31
N TYR A 424 -17.77 20.67 -9.48
CA TYR A 424 -17.34 20.20 -10.80
C TYR A 424 -18.53 19.75 -11.67
N LYS A 425 -19.49 19.02 -11.11
CA LYS A 425 -20.72 18.63 -11.85
C LYS A 425 -21.57 19.85 -12.25
N ARG A 426 -21.66 20.86 -11.39
CA ARG A 426 -22.41 22.09 -11.71
C ARG A 426 -21.77 22.88 -12.83
N GLU A 427 -20.45 23.05 -12.82
CA GLU A 427 -19.71 23.71 -13.90
C GLU A 427 -19.84 22.96 -15.23
N PHE A 428 -19.71 21.63 -15.20
CA PHE A 428 -19.84 20.82 -16.42
C PHE A 428 -21.26 20.86 -17.00
N SER A 429 -22.31 20.79 -16.17
CA SER A 429 -23.70 20.91 -16.63
C SER A 429 -24.03 22.31 -17.15
N SER A 430 -23.38 23.36 -16.67
CA SER A 430 -23.55 24.73 -17.18
C SER A 430 -22.86 24.97 -18.52
N LEU A 431 -21.79 24.19 -18.82
CA LEU A 431 -21.07 24.25 -20.10
C LEU A 431 -21.75 23.42 -21.20
N THR A 432 -22.45 22.35 -20.82
CA THR A 432 -23.19 21.49 -21.79
C THR A 432 -24.59 22.03 -22.13
N ASN A 433 -25.10 22.98 -21.37
CA ASN A 433 -26.39 23.65 -21.62
C ASN A 433 -26.22 25.01 -22.35
N LYS A 434 -25.03 25.35 -22.79
CA LYS A 434 -24.71 26.46 -23.73
C LYS A 434 -24.32 25.88 -25.08
#